data_1d4dfc1786cc35685a1c43b5c347bc36
#
_entry.id   1d4dfc1786cc35685a1c43b5c347bc36
#
_cell.length_a   1.000
_cell.length_b   1.000
_cell.length_c   1.000
_cell.angle_alpha   90.00
_cell.angle_beta   90.00
_cell.angle_gamma   90.00
#
_symmetry.space_group_name_H-M   'P 1'
#
loop_
_entity.id
_entity.type
_entity.pdbx_description
1 polymer ?
#
loop_
_entity_poly.entity_id
_entity_poly.type
_entity_poly.pdbx_seq_one_letter_code
_entity_poly.pdbx_strand_id
1 'polypeptide(L)'
;MPARRRDFILYIGDTFQRQINLRSGPEADIADFTGEFIVYNDDDSELVALTTETSGITLHNGYIEIEITDAVTAAISVAGLSRTGTIIEPADNCELPYSAEGYLARYALRVESTTGVVTTLLTGTVGIVESVVEG
;
A
#
# COMPACT_ATOMS: atom_id res chain seq x y z
N MET A 1 -12.41 -15.77 0.71
CA MET A 1 -12.94 -14.41 0.97
C MET A 1 -12.40 -13.47 -0.06
N PRO A 2 -13.24 -12.62 -0.66
CA PRO A 2 -12.72 -11.62 -1.58
C PRO A 2 -11.86 -10.60 -0.84
N ALA A 3 -10.89 -10.07 -1.54
CA ALA A 3 -10.03 -9.03 -1.01
C ALA A 3 -10.85 -7.78 -0.71
N ARG A 4 -10.50 -7.10 0.38
CA ARG A 4 -11.10 -5.82 0.70
C ARG A 4 -10.47 -4.75 -0.18
N ARG A 5 -11.23 -3.70 -0.43
CA ARG A 5 -10.72 -2.56 -1.17
C ARG A 5 -10.37 -1.43 -0.23
N ARG A 6 -9.20 -0.87 -0.38
CA ARG A 6 -8.80 0.34 0.33
C ARG A 6 -7.86 1.14 -0.55
N ASP A 7 -8.07 2.43 -0.63
CA ASP A 7 -7.23 3.33 -1.41
C ASP A 7 -6.32 4.11 -0.47
N PHE A 8 -5.13 4.44 -0.95
CA PHE A 8 -4.11 5.16 -0.18
C PHE A 8 -3.63 6.37 -0.97
N ILE A 9 -3.15 7.38 -0.25
CA ILE A 9 -2.52 8.54 -0.83
C ILE A 9 -1.04 8.52 -0.45
N LEU A 10 -0.17 8.59 -1.45
CA LEU A 10 1.28 8.59 -1.26
C LEU A 10 1.86 9.87 -1.85
N TYR A 11 2.59 10.62 -1.03
CA TYR A 11 3.26 11.84 -1.48
C TYR A 11 4.72 11.53 -1.78
N ILE A 12 5.16 11.85 -3.00
CA ILE A 12 6.55 11.66 -3.41
C ILE A 12 7.45 12.54 -2.54
N GLY A 13 8.47 11.93 -1.96
CA GLY A 13 9.41 12.64 -1.11
C GLY A 13 9.10 12.56 0.39
N ASP A 14 7.91 12.08 0.75
CA ASP A 14 7.52 11.92 2.14
C ASP A 14 7.59 10.44 2.53
N THR A 15 7.84 10.18 3.81
CA THR A 15 7.73 8.82 4.32
C THR A 15 6.26 8.41 4.33
N PHE A 16 5.97 7.24 3.77
CA PHE A 16 4.63 6.68 3.77
C PHE A 16 4.57 5.60 4.83
N GLN A 17 3.70 5.79 5.82
CA GLN A 17 3.51 4.82 6.91
C GLN A 17 2.03 4.54 7.07
N ARG A 18 1.67 3.26 7.11
CA ARG A 18 0.28 2.86 7.33
C ARG A 18 0.24 1.61 8.19
N GLN A 19 -0.74 1.56 9.06
CA GLN A 19 -1.08 0.36 9.82
C GLN A 19 -2.43 -0.14 9.35
N ILE A 20 -2.48 -1.38 8.94
CA ILE A 20 -3.72 -1.99 8.44
C ILE A 20 -4.19 -2.98 9.49
N ASN A 21 -5.33 -2.68 10.09
CA ASN A 21 -5.90 -3.55 11.12
C ASN A 21 -6.72 -4.66 10.47
N LEU A 22 -6.50 -5.88 10.94
CA LEU A 22 -7.21 -7.06 10.47
C LEU A 22 -8.33 -7.38 11.45
N ARG A 23 -9.38 -8.00 10.94
CA ARG A 23 -10.44 -8.47 11.82
C ARG A 23 -9.89 -9.59 12.69
N SER A 24 -10.46 -9.71 13.91
CA SER A 24 -10.07 -10.79 14.79
C SER A 24 -10.50 -12.14 14.21
N GLY A 25 -9.78 -13.20 14.56
CA GLY A 25 -10.04 -14.55 14.12
C GLY A 25 -8.78 -15.18 13.53
N PRO A 26 -8.88 -16.43 13.06
CA PRO A 26 -7.71 -17.13 12.51
C PRO A 26 -7.04 -16.41 11.34
N GLU A 27 -7.79 -15.63 10.57
CA GLU A 27 -7.28 -14.90 9.43
C GLU A 27 -6.36 -13.75 9.85
N ALA A 28 -6.39 -13.35 11.12
CA ALA A 28 -5.54 -12.29 11.64
C ALA A 28 -4.22 -12.84 12.18
N ASP A 29 -4.03 -14.15 12.28
CA ASP A 29 -2.83 -14.77 12.81
C ASP A 29 -1.80 -14.98 11.69
N ILE A 30 -1.16 -13.89 11.30
CA ILE A 30 -0.29 -13.89 10.13
C ILE A 30 1.17 -13.54 10.45
N ALA A 31 1.53 -13.52 11.75
CA ALA A 31 2.89 -13.12 12.12
C ALA A 31 3.97 -14.03 11.52
N ASP A 32 3.65 -15.30 11.28
CA ASP A 32 4.58 -16.27 10.70
C ASP A 32 4.51 -16.33 9.17
N PHE A 33 3.66 -15.52 8.55
CA PHE A 33 3.50 -15.50 7.10
C PHE A 33 4.55 -14.60 6.48
N THR A 34 4.76 -14.77 5.17
CA THR A 34 5.46 -13.77 4.39
C THR A 34 4.43 -12.92 3.67
N GLY A 35 4.80 -11.71 3.33
CA GLY A 35 3.87 -10.80 2.67
C GLY A 35 4.57 -9.91 1.67
N GLU A 36 3.75 -9.34 0.78
CA GLU A 36 4.22 -8.39 -0.21
C GLU A 36 3.18 -7.30 -0.41
N PHE A 37 3.66 -6.10 -0.61
CA PHE A 37 2.84 -4.95 -0.99
C PHE A 37 3.45 -4.38 -2.27
N ILE A 38 2.73 -4.49 -3.37
CA ILE A 38 3.26 -4.12 -4.67
C ILE A 38 2.33 -3.10 -5.32
N VAL A 39 2.91 -1.99 -5.75
CA VAL A 39 2.23 -0.95 -6.52
C VAL A 39 2.66 -1.11 -7.97
N TYR A 40 1.71 -1.09 -8.89
CA TYR A 40 1.95 -1.39 -10.29
C TYR A 40 1.80 -0.15 -11.17
N ASN A 41 2.62 -0.10 -12.21
CA ASN A 41 2.42 0.81 -13.34
C ASN A 41 1.26 0.33 -14.21
N ASP A 42 0.86 1.16 -15.19
CA ASP A 42 -0.24 0.80 -16.09
C ASP A 42 0.06 -0.45 -16.91
N ASP A 43 1.31 -0.74 -17.18
CA ASP A 43 1.74 -1.91 -17.95
C ASP A 43 1.98 -3.15 -17.08
N ASP A 44 1.55 -3.12 -15.81
CA ASP A 44 1.71 -4.18 -14.84
C ASP A 44 3.14 -4.39 -14.35
N SER A 45 4.09 -3.54 -14.71
CA SER A 45 5.41 -3.57 -14.10
C SER A 45 5.32 -2.99 -12.68
N GLU A 46 6.27 -3.39 -11.83
CA GLU A 46 6.27 -2.96 -10.44
C GLU A 46 6.83 -1.55 -10.30
N LEU A 47 6.04 -0.67 -9.70
CA LEU A 47 6.47 0.69 -9.39
C LEU A 47 7.16 0.73 -8.02
N VAL A 48 6.57 0.06 -7.04
CA VAL A 48 7.13 -0.12 -5.69
C VAL A 48 6.84 -1.55 -5.26
N ALA A 49 7.85 -2.22 -4.74
CA ALA A 49 7.68 -3.58 -4.23
C ALA A 49 8.29 -3.68 -2.84
N LEU A 50 7.47 -4.03 -1.87
CA LEU A 50 7.89 -4.28 -0.50
C LEU A 50 7.62 -5.73 -0.17
N THR A 51 8.57 -6.40 0.47
CA THR A 51 8.37 -7.76 0.94
C THR A 51 8.88 -7.90 2.36
N THR A 52 8.37 -8.91 3.07
CA THR A 52 8.85 -9.19 4.43
C THR A 52 10.30 -9.65 4.45
N GLU A 53 10.82 -10.12 3.29
CA GLU A 53 12.21 -10.53 3.18
C GLU A 53 13.17 -9.37 2.96
N THR A 54 12.70 -8.30 2.34
CA THR A 54 13.53 -7.14 2.07
C THR A 54 13.34 -6.07 3.14
N SER A 55 12.27 -5.33 3.08
CA SER A 55 11.91 -4.35 4.11
C SER A 55 10.64 -3.65 3.71
N GLY A 56 10.07 -2.90 4.64
CA GLY A 56 8.95 -2.02 4.37
C GLY A 56 7.60 -2.59 4.72
N ILE A 57 7.52 -3.89 4.95
CA ILE A 57 6.27 -4.51 5.38
C ILE A 57 6.58 -5.47 6.53
N THR A 58 5.81 -5.37 7.61
CA THR A 58 5.94 -6.23 8.78
C THR A 58 4.56 -6.78 9.13
N LEU A 59 4.48 -8.09 9.27
CA LEU A 59 3.24 -8.76 9.62
C LEU A 59 3.19 -9.07 11.09
N HIS A 60 2.10 -8.70 11.71
CA HIS A 60 1.82 -8.98 13.11
C HIS A 60 0.48 -9.70 13.22
N ASN A 61 0.26 -10.38 14.34
CA ASN A 61 -1.06 -10.91 14.57
C ASN A 61 -2.03 -9.75 14.82
N GLY A 62 -3.02 -9.64 13.96
CA GLY A 62 -4.03 -8.61 14.07
C GLY A 62 -3.78 -7.35 13.26
N TYR A 63 -2.56 -7.12 12.74
CA TYR A 63 -2.31 -5.94 11.93
C TYR A 63 -1.06 -6.06 11.07
N ILE A 64 -0.96 -5.19 10.08
CA ILE A 64 0.17 -5.12 9.17
C ILE A 64 0.68 -3.70 9.16
N GLU A 65 2.01 -3.55 9.27
CA GLU A 65 2.65 -2.24 9.16
C GLU A 65 3.34 -2.13 7.80
N ILE A 66 3.10 -1.01 7.12
CA ILE A 66 3.74 -0.70 5.85
C ILE A 66 4.48 0.61 6.00
N GLU A 67 5.76 0.59 5.62
CA GLU A 67 6.57 1.80 5.62
C GLU A 67 7.37 1.89 4.34
N ILE A 68 7.22 3.01 3.63
CA ILE A 68 8.05 3.34 2.48
C ILE A 68 8.81 4.59 2.87
N THR A 69 10.14 4.50 2.91
CA THR A 69 10.96 5.62 3.33
C THR A 69 10.89 6.77 2.32
N ASP A 70 11.22 7.97 2.79
CA ASP A 70 11.25 9.16 1.94
C ASP A 70 12.21 9.00 0.77
N ALA A 71 13.33 8.30 0.96
CA ALA A 71 14.26 8.05 -0.12
C ALA A 71 13.63 7.19 -1.22
N VAL A 72 12.85 6.18 -0.83
CA VAL A 72 12.18 5.30 -1.80
C VAL A 72 11.05 6.04 -2.51
N THR A 73 10.24 6.82 -1.77
CA THR A 73 9.15 7.57 -2.41
C THR A 73 9.71 8.64 -3.35
N ALA A 74 10.82 9.28 -2.99
CA ALA A 74 11.45 10.29 -3.86
C ALA A 74 11.93 9.70 -5.18
N ALA A 75 12.20 8.40 -5.22
CA ALA A 75 12.65 7.73 -6.44
C ALA A 75 11.51 7.25 -7.34
N ILE A 76 10.25 7.41 -6.91
CA ILE A 76 9.11 6.97 -7.69
C ILE A 76 8.97 7.85 -8.93
N SER A 77 8.83 7.20 -10.10
CA SER A 77 8.55 7.88 -11.36
C SER A 77 7.11 7.63 -11.77
N VAL A 78 6.38 8.68 -12.07
CA VAL A 78 5.00 8.57 -12.54
C VAL A 78 4.90 8.44 -14.06
N ALA A 79 6.03 8.29 -14.74
CA ALA A 79 6.05 8.21 -16.21
C ALA A 79 5.27 7.02 -16.75
N GLY A 80 5.14 5.94 -15.99
CA GLY A 80 4.36 4.76 -16.38
C GLY A 80 2.89 4.83 -16.02
N LEU A 81 2.41 5.97 -15.52
CA LEU A 81 1.03 6.16 -15.09
C LEU A 81 0.37 7.23 -15.97
N SER A 82 -0.72 6.87 -16.62
CA SER A 82 -1.41 7.81 -17.51
C SER A 82 -2.72 8.34 -16.94
N ARG A 83 -3.26 7.69 -15.90
CA ARG A 83 -4.52 8.11 -15.32
C ARG A 83 -4.29 8.98 -14.12
N THR A 84 -5.09 10.04 -14.01
CA THR A 84 -5.07 10.92 -12.85
C THR A 84 -6.50 11.07 -12.32
N GLY A 85 -6.62 11.44 -11.06
CA GLY A 85 -7.93 11.66 -10.46
C GLY A 85 -7.83 11.93 -8.98
N THR A 86 -8.99 12.01 -8.35
CA THR A 86 -9.08 12.23 -6.91
C THR A 86 -9.10 10.89 -6.18
N ILE A 87 -8.21 10.76 -5.20
CA ILE A 87 -8.18 9.60 -4.32
C ILE A 87 -8.70 10.05 -2.96
N ILE A 88 -9.54 9.22 -2.37
CA ILE A 88 -10.04 9.43 -1.02
C ILE A 88 -9.51 8.30 -0.16
N GLU A 89 -8.68 8.64 0.81
CA GLU A 89 -8.17 7.67 1.77
C GLU A 89 -9.02 7.76 3.03
N PRO A 90 -9.66 6.65 3.45
CA PRO A 90 -10.46 6.67 4.67
C PRO A 90 -9.56 6.92 5.88
N ALA A 91 -10.06 7.74 6.79
CA ALA A 91 -9.37 8.00 8.05
C ALA A 91 -9.90 7.06 9.13
N ASP A 92 -9.02 6.71 10.07
CA ASP A 92 -9.44 5.98 11.25
C ASP A 92 -9.93 6.98 12.29
N ASN A 93 -10.57 6.50 13.34
CA ASN A 93 -10.93 7.30 14.52
C ASN A 93 -11.92 8.43 14.25
N CYS A 94 -12.88 8.23 13.38
CA CYS A 94 -13.96 9.20 13.14
C CYS A 94 -13.50 10.53 12.58
N GLU A 95 -12.28 10.60 12.08
CA GLU A 95 -11.80 11.79 11.38
C GLU A 95 -12.37 11.83 9.96
N LEU A 96 -12.35 13.01 9.37
CA LEU A 96 -12.73 13.14 7.98
C LEU A 96 -11.72 12.43 7.09
N PRO A 97 -12.18 11.78 6.01
CA PRO A 97 -11.23 11.14 5.10
C PRO A 97 -10.33 12.17 4.44
N TYR A 98 -9.13 11.72 4.09
CA TYR A 98 -8.18 12.55 3.33
C TYR A 98 -8.48 12.43 1.85
N SER A 99 -8.29 13.51 1.11
CA SER A 99 -8.43 13.48 -0.33
C SER A 99 -7.28 14.23 -0.98
N ALA A 100 -6.89 13.76 -2.16
CA ALA A 100 -5.86 14.41 -2.95
C ALA A 100 -6.02 14.03 -4.40
N GLU A 101 -5.52 14.88 -5.29
CA GLU A 101 -5.46 14.54 -6.70
C GLU A 101 -4.05 14.05 -7.02
N GLY A 102 -3.96 12.97 -7.79
CA GLY A 102 -2.68 12.40 -8.13
C GLY A 102 -2.80 11.39 -9.24
N TYR A 103 -1.70 10.70 -9.50
CA TYR A 103 -1.67 9.62 -10.47
C TYR A 103 -2.22 8.35 -9.85
N LEU A 104 -3.02 7.61 -10.60
CA LEU A 104 -3.74 6.45 -10.10
C LEU A 104 -2.95 5.18 -10.44
N ALA A 105 -2.41 4.54 -9.41
CA ALA A 105 -1.68 3.28 -9.55
C ALA A 105 -2.45 2.18 -8.83
N ARG A 106 -2.45 0.98 -9.41
CA ARG A 106 -3.07 -0.19 -8.75
C ARG A 106 -2.08 -0.80 -7.78
N TYR A 107 -2.58 -1.42 -6.73
CA TYR A 107 -1.73 -2.16 -5.81
C TYR A 107 -2.43 -3.44 -5.34
N ALA A 108 -1.63 -4.34 -4.79
CA ALA A 108 -2.14 -5.52 -4.10
C ALA A 108 -1.29 -5.79 -2.87
N LEU A 109 -1.96 -6.19 -1.78
CA LEU A 109 -1.31 -6.65 -0.55
C LEU A 109 -1.64 -8.13 -0.41
N ARG A 110 -0.61 -8.97 -0.49
CA ARG A 110 -0.77 -10.43 -0.42
C ARG A 110 0.06 -10.99 0.71
N VAL A 111 -0.42 -12.08 1.28
CA VAL A 111 0.34 -12.85 2.27
C VAL A 111 0.40 -14.29 1.82
N GLU A 112 1.47 -14.97 2.22
CA GLU A 112 1.64 -16.39 1.95
C GLU A 112 1.85 -17.12 3.25
N SER A 113 1.05 -18.16 3.47
CA SER A 113 1.14 -18.96 4.69
C SER A 113 2.39 -19.83 4.66
N THR A 114 2.70 -20.42 5.82
CA THR A 114 3.83 -21.36 5.93
C THR A 114 3.65 -22.62 5.10
N THR A 115 2.41 -22.89 4.67
CA THR A 115 2.11 -24.04 3.79
C THR A 115 2.02 -23.63 2.32
N GLY A 116 2.32 -22.38 1.98
CA GLY A 116 2.36 -21.94 0.60
C GLY A 116 1.05 -21.41 0.04
N VAL A 117 0.05 -21.20 0.89
CA VAL A 117 -1.24 -20.64 0.41
C VAL A 117 -1.12 -19.13 0.33
N VAL A 118 -1.37 -18.57 -0.86
CA VAL A 118 -1.31 -17.14 -1.11
C VAL A 118 -2.72 -16.57 -1.02
N THR A 119 -2.87 -15.50 -0.24
CA THR A 119 -4.16 -14.81 -0.07
C THR A 119 -3.96 -13.32 -0.33
N THR A 120 -4.81 -12.74 -1.16
CA THR A 120 -4.84 -11.30 -1.36
C THR A 120 -5.74 -10.67 -0.31
N LEU A 121 -5.17 -9.83 0.53
CA LEU A 121 -5.91 -9.19 1.64
C LEU A 121 -6.54 -7.88 1.23
N LEU A 122 -5.81 -7.06 0.47
CA LEU A 122 -6.29 -5.76 0.02
C LEU A 122 -5.92 -5.55 -1.44
N THR A 123 -6.80 -4.87 -2.13
CA THR A 123 -6.53 -4.30 -3.45
C THR A 123 -7.08 -2.89 -3.49
N GLY A 124 -6.67 -2.13 -4.46
CA GLY A 124 -7.20 -0.78 -4.61
C GLY A 124 -6.25 0.08 -5.42
N THR A 125 -6.33 1.38 -5.14
CA THR A 125 -5.57 2.38 -5.85
C THR A 125 -4.69 3.12 -4.86
N VAL A 126 -3.44 3.38 -5.27
CA VAL A 126 -2.58 4.33 -4.58
C VAL A 126 -2.55 5.59 -5.44
N GLY A 127 -3.03 6.69 -4.88
CA GLY A 127 -2.92 7.98 -5.53
C GLY A 127 -1.54 8.56 -5.25
N ILE A 128 -0.73 8.71 -6.29
CA ILE A 128 0.64 9.20 -6.14
C ILE A 128 0.65 10.69 -6.45
N VAL A 129 0.92 11.47 -5.43
CA VAL A 129 0.92 12.93 -5.50
C VAL A 129 2.36 13.39 -5.64
N GLU A 130 2.65 14.09 -6.73
CA GLU A 130 3.97 14.68 -6.88
C GLU A 130 4.13 15.78 -5.84
N SER A 131 5.28 15.78 -5.18
CA SER A 131 5.55 16.79 -4.19
C SER A 131 5.61 18.15 -4.87
N VAL A 132 4.79 19.07 -4.40
CA VAL A 132 4.93 20.45 -4.79
C VAL A 132 6.02 21.03 -3.90
N VAL A 133 7.25 20.93 -4.38
CA VAL A 133 8.36 21.49 -3.64
C VAL A 133 8.32 22.99 -3.87
N GLU A 134 7.95 23.67 -2.84
CA GLU A 134 8.10 25.11 -2.84
C GLU A 134 9.58 25.39 -2.67
N GLY A 135 10.18 25.76 -3.74
CA GLY A 135 11.60 26.12 -3.73
C GLY A 135 11.87 27.26 -2.77
#